data_47bde7852037158ca1c4496143111d75
#
_entry.id   47bde7852037158ca1c4496143111d75
#
_cell.length_a   1.000
_cell.length_b   1.000
_cell.length_c   1.000
_cell.angle_alpha   90.00
_cell.angle_beta   90.00
_cell.angle_gamma   90.00
#
_symmetry.space_group_name_H-M   'P 1'
#
loop_
_entity.id
_entity.type
_entity.pdbx_description
1 polymer ?
#
loop_
_entity_poly.entity_id
_entity_poly.type
_entity_poly.pdbx_seq_one_letter_code
_entity_poly.pdbx_strand_id
1 'polypeptide(L)'
;MPWTAFNELEGVAMNRFGLKYFLAFIIAILSSVAVAQDRCLPSRSIDRVDMKDKNTLLFTMRNGTQYENKLTGSLFGFSSDPLVFEQRPSTGQYCRMDRVGLLVRPFMGNPFTASLGYFVEVDGFGDMPEGIEV
;
A
#
# COMPACT_ATOMS: atom_id res chain seq x y z
N MET A 1 -9.57 54.18 22.11
CA MET A 1 -9.66 52.72 22.30
C MET A 1 -10.40 52.15 21.13
N PRO A 2 -9.73 51.45 20.23
CA PRO A 2 -10.38 50.93 19.03
C PRO A 2 -11.01 49.58 19.30
N TRP A 3 -12.10 49.56 20.02
CA TRP A 3 -12.92 48.38 20.19
C TRP A 3 -13.91 48.16 19.04
N THR A 4 -13.96 49.08 18.09
CA THR A 4 -14.90 49.03 16.97
C THR A 4 -14.38 48.31 15.73
N ALA A 5 -13.13 47.83 15.75
CA ALA A 5 -12.56 47.15 14.59
C ALA A 5 -12.96 45.65 14.47
N PHE A 6 -13.62 45.08 15.48
CA PHE A 6 -14.05 43.71 15.46
C PHE A 6 -15.44 43.44 14.87
N ASN A 7 -16.22 44.51 14.62
CA ASN A 7 -17.59 44.35 14.14
C ASN A 7 -17.73 44.42 12.61
N GLU A 8 -16.65 44.62 11.88
CA GLU A 8 -16.74 44.71 10.42
C GLU A 8 -16.65 43.34 9.71
N LEU A 9 -16.42 42.27 10.45
CA LEU A 9 -16.41 40.93 9.88
C LEU A 9 -17.78 40.23 9.82
N GLU A 10 -18.83 40.89 10.33
CA GLU A 10 -20.20 40.34 10.29
C GLU A 10 -20.96 40.63 8.99
N GLY A 11 -20.31 41.24 8.02
CA GLY A 11 -20.92 41.62 6.76
C GLY A 11 -20.69 40.68 5.58
N VAL A 12 -20.02 39.56 5.79
CA VAL A 12 -19.92 38.57 4.74
C VAL A 12 -21.20 37.72 4.77
N ALA A 13 -22.26 38.24 4.14
CA ALA A 13 -23.42 37.45 3.79
C ALA A 13 -22.93 36.27 2.94
N MET A 14 -22.74 35.11 3.55
CA MET A 14 -22.52 33.88 2.83
C MET A 14 -23.77 33.64 1.98
N ASN A 15 -23.66 34.01 0.73
CA ASN A 15 -24.71 33.80 -0.24
C ASN A 15 -25.02 32.28 -0.25
N ARG A 16 -26.28 31.92 -0.22
CA ARG A 16 -26.74 30.50 -0.17
C ARG A 16 -26.10 29.63 -1.24
N PHE A 17 -25.62 30.23 -2.30
CA PHE A 17 -24.84 29.57 -3.36
C PHE A 17 -23.41 29.26 -2.93
N GLY A 18 -22.72 30.13 -2.22
CA GLY A 18 -21.36 29.93 -1.74
C GLY A 18 -21.27 28.80 -0.70
N LEU A 19 -22.27 28.67 0.17
CA LEU A 19 -22.32 27.63 1.19
C LEU A 19 -22.42 26.23 0.58
N LYS A 20 -23.18 26.05 -0.50
CA LYS A 20 -23.31 24.77 -1.20
C LYS A 20 -21.99 24.32 -1.83
N TYR A 21 -21.27 25.23 -2.46
CA TYR A 21 -19.98 24.93 -3.06
C TYR A 21 -18.88 24.74 -2.01
N PHE A 22 -18.96 25.45 -0.90
CA PHE A 22 -18.02 25.30 0.21
C PHE A 22 -18.17 23.96 0.90
N LEU A 23 -19.40 23.49 1.14
CA LEU A 23 -19.69 22.16 1.66
C LEU A 23 -19.26 21.05 0.68
N ALA A 24 -19.50 21.23 -0.62
CA ALA A 24 -19.06 20.29 -1.64
C ALA A 24 -17.52 20.20 -1.71
N PHE A 25 -16.83 21.32 -1.53
CA PHE A 25 -15.37 21.36 -1.52
C PHE A 25 -14.77 20.66 -0.29
N ILE A 26 -15.38 20.84 0.88
CA ILE A 26 -14.96 20.16 2.14
C ILE A 26 -15.15 18.65 2.02
N ILE A 27 -16.24 18.18 1.42
CA ILE A 27 -16.51 16.75 1.21
C ILE A 27 -15.48 16.13 0.25
N ALA A 28 -15.04 16.88 -0.76
CA ALA A 28 -14.04 16.41 -1.71
C ALA A 28 -12.63 16.23 -1.09
N ILE A 29 -12.30 17.00 -0.04
CA ILE A 29 -10.99 16.90 0.64
C ILE A 29 -10.94 15.71 1.62
N LEU A 30 -12.09 15.22 2.09
CA LEU A 30 -12.18 14.08 3.00
C LEU A 30 -12.00 12.72 2.31
N SER A 31 -11.89 12.71 0.98
CA SER A 31 -11.72 11.48 0.20
C SER A 31 -10.24 11.16 0.04
N SER A 32 -9.81 10.13 0.71
CA SER A 32 -8.57 9.36 0.55
C SER A 32 -7.41 9.68 1.48
N VAL A 33 -7.61 9.41 2.75
CA VAL A 33 -6.49 8.94 3.55
C VAL A 33 -6.42 7.42 3.38
N ALA A 34 -5.62 6.94 2.44
CA ALA A 34 -5.23 5.55 2.43
C ALA A 34 -4.38 5.30 3.67
N VAL A 35 -5.02 4.88 4.75
CA VAL A 35 -4.31 4.53 5.98
C VAL A 35 -3.56 3.23 5.70
N ALA A 36 -2.24 3.32 5.65
CA ALA A 36 -1.39 2.14 5.68
C ALA A 36 -1.65 1.43 7.02
N GLN A 37 -2.46 0.38 7.00
CA GLN A 37 -2.74 -0.41 8.18
C GLN A 37 -1.61 -1.43 8.40
N ASP A 38 -1.23 -1.61 9.66
CA ASP A 38 -0.32 -2.67 10.07
C ASP A 38 -1.07 -4.01 10.02
N ARG A 39 -1.21 -4.54 8.80
CA ARG A 39 -1.99 -5.73 8.48
C ARG A 39 -1.07 -6.91 8.25
N CYS A 40 -1.45 -8.07 8.79
CA CYS A 40 -0.84 -9.34 8.45
C CYS A 40 -1.72 -10.07 7.42
N LEU A 41 -1.09 -10.73 6.45
CA LEU A 41 -1.79 -11.54 5.47
C LEU A 41 -1.67 -13.03 5.81
N PRO A 42 -2.79 -13.75 5.95
CA PRO A 42 -2.73 -15.20 6.18
C PRO A 42 -2.14 -15.91 4.96
N SER A 43 -1.10 -16.72 5.17
CA SER A 43 -0.39 -17.42 4.10
C SER A 43 -1.30 -18.34 3.27
N ARG A 44 -2.32 -18.91 3.90
CA ARG A 44 -3.31 -19.79 3.24
C ARG A 44 -4.19 -19.05 2.22
N SER A 45 -4.35 -17.74 2.38
CA SER A 45 -5.19 -16.91 1.51
C SER A 45 -4.40 -16.30 0.36
N ILE A 46 -3.08 -16.45 0.35
CA ILE A 46 -2.21 -15.97 -0.71
C ILE A 46 -2.20 -16.99 -1.84
N ASP A 47 -2.49 -16.54 -3.04
CA ASP A 47 -2.40 -17.34 -4.26
C ASP A 47 -0.98 -17.33 -4.83
N ARG A 48 -0.41 -16.14 -4.97
CA ARG A 48 0.96 -15.96 -5.45
C ARG A 48 1.59 -14.66 -4.94
N VAL A 49 2.90 -14.60 -5.02
CA VAL A 49 3.68 -13.40 -4.73
C VAL A 49 4.62 -13.15 -5.90
N ASP A 50 4.49 -11.99 -6.51
CA ASP A 50 5.30 -11.58 -7.65
C ASP A 50 6.25 -10.46 -7.24
N MET A 51 7.46 -10.47 -7.77
CA MET A 51 8.42 -9.38 -7.58
C MET A 51 8.19 -8.33 -8.65
N LYS A 52 7.70 -7.16 -8.26
CA LYS A 52 7.47 -6.02 -9.14
C LYS A 52 8.78 -5.31 -9.48
N ASP A 53 9.60 -5.10 -8.45
CA ASP A 53 10.95 -4.60 -8.52
C ASP A 53 11.78 -5.08 -7.31
N LYS A 54 13.04 -4.69 -7.21
CA LYS A 54 13.94 -5.12 -6.12
C LYS A 54 13.50 -4.70 -4.71
N ASN A 55 12.57 -3.78 -4.63
CA ASN A 55 12.08 -3.21 -3.37
C ASN A 55 10.59 -3.39 -3.17
N THR A 56 9.87 -3.97 -4.14
CA THR A 56 8.40 -4.05 -4.11
C THR A 56 7.93 -5.44 -4.49
N LEU A 57 7.10 -6.01 -3.62
CA LEU A 57 6.39 -7.28 -3.87
C LEU A 57 4.90 -7.03 -4.08
N LEU A 58 4.29 -7.83 -4.93
CA LEU A 58 2.86 -7.86 -5.16
C LEU A 58 2.29 -9.20 -4.69
N PHE A 59 1.43 -9.14 -3.68
CA PHE A 59 0.74 -10.30 -3.13
C PHE A 59 -0.64 -10.39 -3.76
N THR A 60 -0.92 -11.48 -4.45
CA THR A 60 -2.25 -11.75 -4.99
C THR A 60 -2.94 -12.77 -4.10
N MET A 61 -4.10 -12.38 -3.58
CA MET A 61 -4.92 -13.24 -2.74
C MET A 61 -5.80 -14.16 -3.59
N ARG A 62 -6.24 -15.29 -3.05
CA ARG A 62 -7.13 -16.23 -3.74
C ARG A 62 -8.48 -15.65 -4.13
N ASN A 63 -8.94 -14.61 -3.41
CA ASN A 63 -10.16 -13.87 -3.75
C ASN A 63 -9.97 -12.79 -4.83
N GLY A 64 -8.75 -12.64 -5.37
CA GLY A 64 -8.41 -11.64 -6.38
C GLY A 64 -7.91 -10.31 -5.84
N THR A 65 -8.00 -10.07 -4.55
CA THR A 65 -7.45 -8.84 -3.93
C THR A 65 -5.94 -8.83 -4.05
N GLN A 66 -5.37 -7.68 -4.36
CA GLN A 66 -3.93 -7.50 -4.47
C GLN A 66 -3.42 -6.52 -3.41
N TYR A 67 -2.25 -6.83 -2.87
CA TYR A 67 -1.54 -5.98 -1.92
C TYR A 67 -0.13 -5.72 -2.41
N GLU A 68 0.24 -4.45 -2.48
CA GLU A 68 1.61 -4.03 -2.73
C GLU A 68 2.35 -3.88 -1.40
N ASN A 69 3.57 -4.39 -1.34
CA ASN A 69 4.43 -4.28 -0.17
C ASN A 69 5.77 -3.69 -0.57
N LYS A 70 6.07 -2.50 -0.06
CA LYS A 70 7.38 -1.88 -0.22
C LYS A 70 8.32 -2.40 0.86
N LEU A 71 9.34 -3.09 0.44
CA LEU A 71 10.34 -3.69 1.32
C LEU A 71 11.22 -2.63 1.97
N THR A 72 11.63 -2.91 3.20
CA THR A 72 12.78 -2.25 3.81
C THR A 72 14.03 -3.04 3.43
N GLY A 73 14.92 -2.43 2.66
CA GLY A 73 16.03 -3.12 2.03
C GLY A 73 15.74 -3.49 0.57
N SER A 74 16.63 -4.25 -0.03
CA SER A 74 16.51 -4.66 -1.42
C SER A 74 16.74 -6.14 -1.58
N LEU A 75 16.05 -6.74 -2.55
CA LEU A 75 16.27 -8.11 -2.97
C LEU A 75 17.47 -8.17 -3.93
N PHE A 76 18.40 -9.09 -3.66
CA PHE A 76 19.56 -9.35 -4.51
C PHE A 76 19.35 -10.64 -5.26
N GLY A 77 19.23 -10.55 -6.58
CA GLY A 77 19.03 -11.67 -7.47
C GLY A 77 18.22 -11.28 -8.70
N PHE A 78 17.75 -12.27 -9.42
CA PHE A 78 16.89 -12.10 -10.59
C PHE A 78 15.42 -12.30 -10.22
N SER A 79 14.53 -11.69 -10.98
CA SER A 79 13.07 -11.84 -10.77
C SER A 79 12.58 -13.29 -10.96
N SER A 80 13.39 -14.12 -11.61
CA SER A 80 13.12 -15.56 -11.77
C SER A 80 13.56 -16.42 -10.58
N ASP A 81 14.34 -15.85 -9.65
CA ASP A 81 14.79 -16.57 -8.48
C ASP A 81 13.64 -16.79 -7.48
N PRO A 82 13.54 -17.95 -6.84
CA PRO A 82 12.49 -18.21 -5.88
C PRO A 82 12.55 -17.27 -4.69
N LEU A 83 11.40 -16.68 -4.33
CA LEU A 83 11.24 -15.91 -3.09
C LEU A 83 11.23 -16.85 -1.90
N VAL A 84 11.97 -16.48 -0.87
CA VAL A 84 11.99 -17.18 0.42
C VAL A 84 11.61 -16.21 1.54
N PHE A 85 10.76 -16.69 2.42
CA PHE A 85 10.29 -15.93 3.58
C PHE A 85 10.77 -16.62 4.85
N GLU A 86 11.24 -15.85 5.80
CA GLU A 86 11.51 -16.35 7.14
C GLU A 86 10.17 -16.56 7.86
N GLN A 87 9.75 -17.81 7.93
CA GLN A 87 8.50 -18.14 8.61
C GLN A 87 8.66 -18.05 10.13
N ARG A 88 7.84 -17.27 10.75
CA ARG A 88 7.61 -17.38 12.18
C ARG A 88 6.73 -18.62 12.42
N PRO A 89 7.20 -19.63 13.15
CA PRO A 89 6.54 -20.93 13.21
C PRO A 89 5.16 -20.95 13.87
N SER A 90 4.71 -19.81 14.42
CA SER A 90 3.51 -19.80 15.26
C SER A 90 2.28 -19.14 14.66
N THR A 91 2.38 -18.36 13.57
CA THR A 91 1.24 -17.54 13.14
C THR A 91 0.63 -17.91 11.79
N GLY A 92 1.37 -18.53 10.89
CA GLY A 92 0.91 -18.82 9.52
C GLY A 92 0.50 -17.56 8.75
N GLN A 93 1.08 -16.43 9.10
CA GLN A 93 0.81 -15.12 8.51
C GLN A 93 2.12 -14.42 8.13
N TYR A 94 2.05 -13.59 7.10
CA TYR A 94 3.11 -12.65 6.78
C TYR A 94 2.75 -11.27 7.32
N CYS A 95 3.61 -10.76 8.18
CA CYS A 95 3.43 -9.47 8.82
C CYS A 95 4.55 -8.51 8.41
N ARG A 96 4.34 -7.24 8.70
CA ARG A 96 5.39 -6.24 8.63
C ARG A 96 6.61 -6.70 9.45
N MET A 97 7.81 -6.41 8.97
CA MET A 97 9.10 -6.78 9.55
C MET A 97 9.49 -8.27 9.39
N ASP A 98 8.66 -9.10 8.79
CA ASP A 98 9.07 -10.44 8.43
C ASP A 98 10.15 -10.38 7.34
N ARG A 99 11.15 -11.23 7.46
CA ARG A 99 12.30 -11.20 6.56
C ARG A 99 12.01 -11.95 5.28
N VAL A 100 12.50 -11.39 4.18
CA VAL A 100 12.32 -11.94 2.84
C VAL A 100 13.64 -11.85 2.06
N GLY A 101 13.83 -12.78 1.15
CA GLY A 101 14.97 -12.80 0.25
C GLY A 101 14.73 -13.62 -0.98
N LEU A 102 15.75 -13.73 -1.81
CA LEU A 102 15.77 -14.59 -2.99
C LEU A 102 16.73 -15.75 -2.77
N LEU A 103 16.33 -16.94 -3.19
CA LEU A 103 17.19 -18.12 -3.18
C LEU A 103 18.08 -18.09 -4.43
N VAL A 104 19.23 -17.46 -4.29
CA VAL A 104 20.24 -17.38 -5.37
C VAL A 104 21.19 -18.57 -5.29
N ARG A 105 21.49 -19.19 -6.40
CA ARG A 105 22.47 -20.29 -6.47
C ARG A 105 23.76 -19.85 -7.18
N PRO A 106 24.93 -20.28 -6.69
CA PRO A 106 25.20 -21.02 -5.48
C PRO A 106 24.97 -20.19 -4.23
N PHE A 107 24.29 -20.76 -3.26
CA PHE A 107 23.96 -20.11 -2.02
C PHE A 107 25.21 -19.91 -1.17
N MET A 108 25.60 -18.66 -0.95
CA MET A 108 26.66 -18.27 -0.04
C MET A 108 26.17 -17.11 0.84
N GLY A 109 25.74 -17.44 2.05
CA GLY A 109 25.35 -16.45 3.04
C GLY A 109 23.85 -16.44 3.39
N ASN A 110 23.40 -15.37 4.03
CA ASN A 110 22.03 -15.20 4.45
C ASN A 110 21.14 -14.74 3.28
N PRO A 111 20.11 -15.51 2.87
CA PRO A 111 19.23 -15.12 1.77
C PRO A 111 18.33 -13.94 2.12
N PHE A 112 18.10 -13.67 3.41
CA PHE A 112 17.17 -12.66 3.88
C PHE A 112 17.82 -11.28 3.86
N THR A 113 17.63 -10.55 2.79
CA THR A 113 18.25 -9.23 2.55
C THR A 113 17.30 -8.06 2.74
N ALA A 114 16.02 -8.35 2.87
CA ALA A 114 14.97 -7.34 3.03
C ALA A 114 13.96 -7.76 4.09
N SER A 115 13.13 -6.82 4.51
CA SER A 115 12.00 -7.05 5.40
C SER A 115 10.72 -6.50 4.80
N LEU A 116 9.59 -7.14 5.07
CA LEU A 116 8.28 -6.68 4.64
C LEU A 116 7.96 -5.33 5.27
N GLY A 117 7.41 -4.43 4.48
CA GLY A 117 6.83 -3.19 4.92
C GLY A 117 5.32 -3.30 5.13
N TYR A 118 4.62 -2.19 4.95
CA TYR A 118 3.16 -2.17 5.03
C TYR A 118 2.52 -2.82 3.80
N PHE A 119 1.42 -3.53 4.02
CA PHE A 119 0.58 -4.03 2.94
C PHE A 119 -0.44 -2.96 2.56
N VAL A 120 -0.37 -2.50 1.33
CA VAL A 120 -1.28 -1.52 0.76
C VAL A 120 -2.15 -2.22 -0.28
N GLU A 121 -3.46 -2.23 -0.05
CA GLU A 121 -4.39 -2.77 -1.03
C GLU A 121 -4.36 -1.94 -2.31
N VAL A 122 -4.17 -2.61 -3.44
CA VAL A 122 -4.20 -1.99 -4.77
C VAL A 122 -5.38 -2.54 -5.54
N ASP A 123 -6.10 -1.68 -6.24
CA ASP A 123 -7.19 -2.10 -7.07
C ASP A 123 -6.66 -3.01 -8.18
N GLY A 124 -7.08 -4.27 -8.17
CA GLY A 124 -6.60 -5.32 -9.08
C GLY A 124 -6.96 -5.12 -10.56
N PHE A 125 -7.44 -3.94 -10.93
CA PHE A 125 -7.79 -3.56 -12.29
C PHE A 125 -6.69 -2.77 -13.03
N GLY A 126 -5.56 -2.53 -12.42
CA GLY A 126 -4.47 -1.78 -13.03
C GLY A 126 -3.34 -2.68 -13.49
N ASP A 127 -3.48 -3.29 -14.63
CA ASP A 127 -2.51 -3.85 -15.58
C ASP A 127 -2.97 -5.22 -16.11
N MET A 128 -4.15 -5.25 -16.70
CA MET A 128 -4.26 -6.16 -17.83
C MET A 128 -3.46 -5.52 -18.97
N PRO A 129 -2.43 -6.20 -19.51
CA PRO A 129 -1.82 -5.72 -20.74
C PRO A 129 -2.93 -5.65 -21.80
N GLU A 130 -3.21 -4.44 -22.24
CA GLU A 130 -4.04 -4.17 -23.40
C GLU A 130 -3.45 -4.96 -24.57
N GLY A 131 -4.08 -6.05 -24.97
CA GLY A 131 -3.62 -6.77 -26.13
C GLY A 131 -3.87 -8.28 -26.15
N ILE A 132 -4.74 -8.84 -25.34
CA ILE A 132 -5.27 -10.18 -25.60
C ILE A 132 -6.69 -10.02 -26.13
N GLU A 133 -6.80 -9.70 -27.41
CA GLU A 133 -8.01 -10.01 -28.16
C GLU A 133 -8.14 -11.54 -28.26
N VAL A 134 -9.15 -12.04 -27.61
CA VAL A 134 -9.57 -13.42 -27.77
C VAL A 134 -10.43 -13.53 -29.02
#